data_4a50520e2e61a4daa8fc6b0379e72f2d
#
_entry.id   4a50520e2e61a4daa8fc6b0379e72f2d
#
_cell.length_a   1.000
_cell.length_b   1.000
_cell.length_c   1.000
_cell.angle_alpha   90.00
_cell.angle_beta   90.00
_cell.angle_gamma   90.00
#
_symmetry.space_group_name_H-M   'P 1'
#
loop_
_entity.id
_entity.type
_entity.pdbx_description
1 polymer ?
#
loop_
_entity_poly.entity_id
_entity_poly.type
_entity_poly.pdbx_seq_one_letter_code
_entity_poly.pdbx_strand_id
1 'polypeptide(L)'
;MRLTDIRIKLCESQNPNNRLKAFCALTFDNTFVIRDVKLIEGNDGLFLAMPSRKLADHCPRCGDKNHLRARFCNNCGGHLDENRYQRYQNGNGNGGHTRLKLHADIAHPINAETRQTLERDVVTAFHDEVERSKQPGYVPPSLDGEDVDFIDFPATNNRMRLRPTGTTSTR
;
A
#
# COMPACT_ATOMS: atom_id res chain seq x y z
N MET A 1 -13.13 -13.04 -17.24
CA MET A 1 -13.16 -12.10 -16.10
C MET A 1 -13.40 -10.72 -16.68
N ARG A 2 -14.55 -10.12 -16.40
CA ARG A 2 -14.99 -8.84 -16.94
C ARG A 2 -15.02 -7.80 -15.83
N LEU A 3 -14.48 -6.59 -16.04
CA LEU A 3 -14.62 -5.48 -15.12
C LEU A 3 -16.10 -5.04 -15.10
N THR A 4 -16.74 -5.07 -13.93
CA THR A 4 -18.19 -4.83 -13.76
C THR A 4 -18.51 -3.59 -12.95
N ASP A 5 -17.60 -3.17 -12.06
CA ASP A 5 -17.76 -1.94 -11.30
C ASP A 5 -16.39 -1.29 -11.00
N ILE A 6 -16.36 0.04 -11.00
CA ILE A 6 -15.19 0.85 -10.67
C ILE A 6 -15.63 1.90 -9.65
N ARG A 7 -15.10 1.82 -8.43
CA ARG A 7 -15.31 2.85 -7.42
C ARG A 7 -14.05 3.67 -7.26
N ILE A 8 -14.18 5.00 -7.24
CA ILE A 8 -13.07 5.93 -7.20
C ILE A 8 -13.27 6.90 -6.05
N LYS A 9 -12.30 6.94 -5.14
CA LYS A 9 -12.21 7.93 -4.08
C LYS A 9 -11.12 8.92 -4.43
N LEU A 10 -11.51 10.14 -4.74
CA LEU A 10 -10.59 11.22 -5.07
C LEU A 10 -9.71 11.57 -3.86
N CYS A 11 -8.43 11.86 -4.12
CA CYS A 11 -7.51 12.35 -3.11
C CYS A 11 -7.43 13.87 -3.18
N GLU A 12 -8.10 14.53 -2.26
CA GLU A 12 -7.94 15.96 -2.04
C GLU A 12 -6.59 16.20 -1.35
N SER A 13 -5.64 16.76 -2.08
CA SER A 13 -4.36 17.15 -1.50
C SER A 13 -4.13 18.63 -1.72
N GLN A 14 -3.90 19.34 -0.63
CA GLN A 14 -3.46 20.74 -0.68
C GLN A 14 -2.00 20.87 -1.14
N ASN A 15 -1.27 19.75 -1.27
CA ASN A 15 0.11 19.75 -1.75
C ASN A 15 0.14 19.62 -3.28
N PRO A 16 0.59 20.62 -4.03
CA PRO A 16 0.66 20.59 -5.49
C PRO A 16 1.59 19.49 -6.03
N ASN A 17 2.53 19.00 -5.21
CA ASN A 17 3.44 17.92 -5.57
C ASN A 17 2.85 16.52 -5.32
N ASN A 18 1.60 16.41 -4.84
CA ASN A 18 0.97 15.12 -4.64
C ASN A 18 0.55 14.52 -5.97
N ARG A 19 1.26 13.48 -6.35
CA ARG A 19 1.01 12.71 -7.58
C ARG A 19 -0.13 11.71 -7.46
N LEU A 20 -0.56 11.37 -6.25
CA LEU A 20 -1.68 10.46 -6.01
C LEU A 20 -2.99 11.20 -6.26
N LYS A 21 -3.76 10.79 -7.26
CA LYS A 21 -5.03 11.42 -7.65
C LYS A 21 -6.25 10.74 -7.04
N ALA A 22 -6.23 9.40 -6.97
CA ALA A 22 -7.35 8.65 -6.42
C ALA A 22 -6.92 7.27 -5.91
N PHE A 23 -7.73 6.73 -4.99
CA PHE A 23 -7.78 5.30 -4.69
C PHE A 23 -8.95 4.69 -5.46
N CYS A 24 -8.76 3.46 -5.95
CA CYS A 24 -9.75 2.76 -6.74
C CYS A 24 -10.01 1.35 -6.21
N ALA A 25 -11.27 0.91 -6.30
CA ALA A 25 -11.65 -0.48 -6.13
C ALA A 25 -12.24 -0.99 -7.46
N LEU A 26 -11.72 -2.12 -7.93
CA LEU A 26 -12.08 -2.73 -9.21
C LEU A 26 -12.81 -4.04 -8.96
N THR A 27 -14.08 -4.12 -9.33
CA THR A 27 -14.91 -5.32 -9.19
C THR A 27 -15.00 -6.07 -10.52
N PHE A 28 -14.78 -7.38 -10.45
CA PHE A 28 -14.83 -8.26 -11.61
C PHE A 28 -15.96 -9.27 -11.45
N ASP A 29 -16.77 -9.44 -12.53
CA ASP A 29 -17.91 -10.37 -12.63
C ASP A 29 -18.88 -10.28 -11.42
N ASN A 30 -18.94 -9.15 -10.71
CA ASN A 30 -19.68 -8.93 -9.45
C ASN A 30 -19.34 -9.95 -8.33
N THR A 31 -18.19 -10.61 -8.40
CA THR A 31 -17.79 -11.70 -7.49
C THR A 31 -16.44 -11.48 -6.84
N PHE A 32 -15.58 -10.64 -7.42
CA PHE A 32 -14.23 -10.43 -6.92
C PHE A 32 -13.83 -8.95 -7.01
N VAL A 33 -13.27 -8.40 -5.95
CA VAL A 33 -12.82 -7.00 -5.89
C VAL A 33 -11.32 -6.91 -5.60
N ILE A 34 -10.62 -6.05 -6.36
CA ILE A 34 -9.25 -5.62 -6.07
C ILE A 34 -9.34 -4.20 -5.51
N ARG A 35 -8.91 -4.03 -4.25
CA ARG A 35 -8.87 -2.74 -3.55
C ARG A 35 -7.45 -2.15 -3.55
N ASP A 36 -7.31 -0.92 -3.06
CA ASP A 36 -6.03 -0.21 -2.93
C ASP A 36 -5.27 -0.02 -4.26
N VAL A 37 -5.97 -0.08 -5.38
CA VAL A 37 -5.42 0.37 -6.65
C VAL A 37 -5.31 1.90 -6.60
N LYS A 38 -4.17 2.45 -7.02
CA LYS A 38 -3.89 3.89 -6.97
C LYS A 38 -3.80 4.46 -8.36
N LEU A 39 -4.46 5.58 -8.59
CA LEU A 39 -4.27 6.38 -9.80
C LEU A 39 -3.24 7.47 -9.50
N ILE A 40 -2.15 7.44 -10.24
CA ILE A 40 -0.98 8.31 -10.01
C ILE A 40 -0.68 9.10 -11.27
N GLU A 41 -0.38 10.40 -11.10
CA GLU A 41 0.10 11.24 -12.18
C GLU A 41 1.60 11.03 -12.40
N GLY A 42 1.94 10.49 -13.56
CA GLY A 42 3.30 10.31 -14.03
C GLY A 42 3.78 11.49 -14.87
N ASN A 43 4.97 11.36 -15.44
CA ASN A 43 5.50 12.36 -16.38
C ASN A 43 4.76 12.28 -17.72
N ASP A 44 4.28 11.09 -18.09
CA ASP A 44 3.62 10.78 -19.37
C ASP A 44 2.09 10.71 -19.23
N GLY A 45 1.54 11.09 -18.08
CA GLY A 45 0.11 11.06 -17.81
C GLY A 45 -0.28 10.19 -16.60
N LEU A 46 -1.57 9.86 -16.51
CA LEU A 46 -2.13 9.03 -15.45
C LEU A 46 -1.81 7.56 -15.68
N PHE A 47 -1.44 6.85 -14.64
CA PHE A 47 -1.22 5.40 -14.67
C PHE A 47 -1.73 4.71 -13.40
N LEU A 48 -2.01 3.41 -13.50
CA LEU A 48 -2.42 2.58 -12.38
C LEU A 48 -1.22 1.97 -11.66
N ALA A 49 -1.15 2.17 -10.35
CA ALA A 49 -0.29 1.41 -9.46
C ALA A 49 -1.13 0.35 -8.73
N MET A 50 -0.81 -0.91 -8.98
CA MET A 50 -1.52 -2.04 -8.40
C MET A 50 -1.21 -2.19 -6.90
N PRO A 51 -2.10 -2.82 -6.11
CA PRO A 51 -1.84 -3.06 -4.70
C PRO A 51 -0.58 -3.90 -4.52
N SER A 52 0.30 -3.46 -3.64
CA SER A 52 1.60 -4.07 -3.42
C SER A 52 1.98 -4.07 -1.94
N ARG A 53 2.81 -5.03 -1.54
CA ARG A 53 3.39 -5.12 -0.21
C ARG A 53 4.88 -4.83 -0.24
N LYS A 54 5.41 -4.23 0.81
CA LYS A 54 6.86 -4.07 0.97
C LYS A 54 7.54 -5.43 1.09
N LEU A 55 8.64 -5.62 0.41
CA LEU A 55 9.49 -6.79 0.61
C LEU A 55 10.06 -6.78 2.02
N ALA A 56 10.11 -7.95 2.64
CA ALA A 56 10.53 -8.14 4.02
C ALA A 56 11.59 -9.24 4.12
N ASP A 57 12.41 -9.14 5.17
CA ASP A 57 13.41 -10.12 5.56
C ASP A 57 13.28 -10.44 7.04
N HIS A 58 13.81 -11.58 7.48
CA HIS A 58 13.72 -12.02 8.87
C HIS A 58 14.77 -11.31 9.76
N CYS A 59 14.37 -11.04 10.99
CA CYS A 59 15.28 -10.57 12.02
C CYS A 59 16.25 -11.70 12.42
N PRO A 60 17.57 -11.46 12.42
CA PRO A 60 18.53 -12.50 12.82
C PRO A 60 18.43 -12.90 14.30
N ARG A 61 17.80 -12.05 15.13
CA ARG A 61 17.68 -12.29 16.58
C ARG A 61 16.40 -13.06 16.95
N CYS A 62 15.25 -12.72 16.38
CA CYS A 62 13.96 -13.30 16.80
C CYS A 62 13.16 -13.94 15.65
N GLY A 63 13.66 -13.90 14.41
CA GLY A 63 13.00 -14.49 13.25
C GLY A 63 11.81 -13.70 12.68
N ASP A 64 11.39 -12.60 13.31
CA ASP A 64 10.23 -11.85 12.87
C ASP A 64 10.49 -11.10 11.55
N LYS A 65 9.42 -10.92 10.75
CA LYS A 65 9.50 -10.28 9.43
C LYS A 65 9.52 -8.76 9.55
N ASN A 66 10.50 -8.13 8.91
CA ASN A 66 10.65 -6.68 8.89
C ASN A 66 10.92 -6.20 7.46
N HIS A 67 10.32 -5.09 7.05
CA HIS A 67 10.59 -4.56 5.71
C HIS A 67 12.08 -4.25 5.51
N LEU A 68 12.56 -4.36 4.27
CA LEU A 68 14.01 -4.32 3.96
C LEU A 68 14.72 -3.03 4.41
N ARG A 69 14.00 -1.92 4.52
CA ARG A 69 14.54 -0.64 5.00
C ARG A 69 14.31 -0.38 6.50
N ALA A 70 13.79 -1.35 7.26
CA ALA A 70 13.64 -1.17 8.71
C ALA A 70 15.03 -1.15 9.38
N ARG A 71 15.26 -0.19 10.24
CA ARG A 71 16.49 -0.06 11.01
C ARG A 71 16.46 -0.89 12.30
N PHE A 72 15.28 -1.12 12.82
CA PHE A 72 15.03 -1.90 14.03
C PHE A 72 13.93 -2.94 13.79
N CYS A 73 14.02 -4.03 14.51
CA CYS A 73 12.99 -5.08 14.48
C CYS A 73 11.74 -4.63 15.22
N ASN A 74 10.57 -4.78 14.57
CA ASN A 74 9.28 -4.40 15.15
C ASN A 74 8.92 -5.21 16.40
N ASN A 75 9.43 -6.44 16.51
CA ASN A 75 9.13 -7.35 17.62
C ASN A 75 10.14 -7.22 18.77
N CYS A 76 11.44 -7.40 18.51
CA CYS A 76 12.44 -7.47 19.60
C CYS A 76 13.26 -6.19 19.78
N GLY A 77 13.04 -5.15 18.98
CA GLY A 77 13.78 -3.89 19.03
C GLY A 77 15.26 -3.99 18.60
N GLY A 78 15.73 -5.20 18.21
CA GLY A 78 17.11 -5.41 17.78
C GLY A 78 17.45 -4.60 16.52
N HIS A 79 18.68 -4.07 16.46
CA HIS A 79 19.16 -3.36 15.27
C HIS A 79 19.26 -4.32 14.08
N LEU A 80 18.84 -3.85 12.91
CA LEU A 80 18.88 -4.59 11.65
C LEU A 80 19.93 -3.97 10.73
N ASP A 81 20.66 -4.82 10.00
CA ASP A 81 21.61 -4.36 8.99
C ASP A 81 20.92 -3.49 7.94
N GLU A 82 21.37 -2.24 7.82
CA GLU A 82 20.80 -1.26 6.88
C GLU A 82 21.04 -1.64 5.42
N ASN A 83 22.07 -2.45 5.14
CA ASN A 83 22.44 -2.88 3.80
C ASN A 83 21.85 -4.23 3.39
N ARG A 84 21.00 -4.83 4.22
CA ARG A 84 20.41 -6.16 3.93
C ARG A 84 19.62 -6.20 2.63
N TYR A 85 19.10 -5.07 2.15
CA TYR A 85 18.42 -4.98 0.85
C TYR A 85 19.37 -5.25 -0.33
N GLN A 86 20.69 -5.05 -0.18
CA GLN A 86 21.69 -5.33 -1.22
C GLN A 86 21.77 -6.81 -1.59
N ARG A 87 21.44 -7.71 -0.65
CA ARG A 87 21.40 -9.16 -0.90
C ARG A 87 20.36 -9.51 -1.98
N TYR A 88 19.29 -8.69 -2.08
CA TYR A 88 18.23 -8.86 -3.06
C TYR A 88 18.54 -8.19 -4.42
N GLN A 89 19.57 -7.34 -4.48
CA GLN A 89 20.06 -6.78 -5.75
C GLN A 89 20.91 -7.76 -6.53
N ASN A 90 21.70 -8.57 -5.84
CA ASN A 90 22.70 -9.45 -6.46
C ASN A 90 22.14 -10.80 -6.92
N GLY A 91 20.86 -11.11 -6.62
CA GLY A 91 20.24 -12.40 -6.93
C GLY A 91 19.79 -12.59 -8.38
N ASN A 92 19.72 -11.55 -9.19
CA ASN A 92 19.38 -11.64 -10.63
C ASN A 92 20.61 -11.27 -11.46
N GLY A 93 21.42 -12.27 -11.77
CA GLY A 93 22.69 -12.19 -12.46
C GLY A 93 22.67 -11.74 -13.93
N ASN A 94 22.05 -10.64 -14.26
CA ASN A 94 22.28 -9.91 -15.50
C ASN A 94 22.60 -8.46 -15.15
N GLY A 95 23.86 -8.07 -15.40
CA GLY A 95 24.53 -6.83 -15.03
C GLY A 95 23.95 -5.53 -15.61
N GLY A 96 22.68 -5.29 -15.43
CA GLY A 96 22.05 -4.00 -15.66
C GLY A 96 21.74 -3.34 -14.31
N HIS A 97 21.84 -2.02 -14.22
CA HIS A 97 21.40 -1.21 -13.07
C HIS A 97 19.88 -1.38 -12.82
N THR A 98 19.48 -2.56 -12.34
CA THR A 98 18.08 -2.88 -12.07
C THR A 98 17.69 -2.13 -10.80
N ARG A 99 16.82 -1.14 -10.94
CA ARG A 99 16.24 -0.41 -9.81
C ARG A 99 15.70 -1.42 -8.80
N LEU A 100 16.15 -1.33 -7.56
CA LEU A 100 15.75 -2.26 -6.50
C LEU A 100 14.22 -2.29 -6.37
N LYS A 101 13.61 -3.43 -6.66
CA LYS A 101 12.20 -3.66 -6.43
C LYS A 101 11.98 -3.88 -4.93
N LEU A 102 11.47 -2.86 -4.23
CA LEU A 102 11.19 -2.91 -2.78
C LEU A 102 9.78 -3.36 -2.45
N HIS A 103 8.95 -3.54 -3.45
CA HIS A 103 7.55 -3.94 -3.34
C HIS A 103 7.27 -5.12 -4.26
N ALA A 104 6.40 -5.99 -3.81
CA ALA A 104 5.84 -7.07 -4.62
C ALA A 104 4.35 -6.82 -4.80
N ASP A 105 3.88 -6.88 -6.05
CA ASP A 105 2.46 -6.71 -6.35
C ASP A 105 1.67 -7.87 -5.71
N ILE A 106 0.51 -7.55 -5.14
CA ILE A 106 -0.42 -8.53 -4.57
C ILE A 106 -1.33 -9.06 -5.67
N ALA A 107 -1.78 -8.15 -6.54
CA ALA A 107 -2.59 -8.46 -7.71
C ALA A 107 -2.14 -7.60 -8.89
N HIS A 108 -2.06 -8.14 -10.09
CA HIS A 108 -1.69 -7.38 -11.29
C HIS A 108 -2.20 -8.07 -12.57
N PRO A 109 -2.45 -7.31 -13.64
CA PRO A 109 -2.72 -7.88 -14.96
C PRO A 109 -1.52 -8.68 -15.47
N ILE A 110 -1.76 -9.85 -16.04
CA ILE A 110 -0.69 -10.74 -16.53
C ILE A 110 -0.21 -10.39 -17.94
N ASN A 111 -0.94 -9.53 -18.66
CA ASN A 111 -0.58 -9.10 -20.02
C ASN A 111 -0.78 -7.59 -20.20
N ALA A 112 -0.15 -7.04 -21.24
CA ALA A 112 -0.17 -5.62 -21.55
C ALA A 112 -1.56 -5.15 -22.00
N GLU A 113 -2.29 -5.95 -22.76
CA GLU A 113 -3.62 -5.62 -23.25
C GLU A 113 -4.62 -5.40 -22.11
N THR A 114 -4.67 -6.32 -21.15
CA THR A 114 -5.52 -6.18 -19.95
C THR A 114 -5.11 -4.96 -19.14
N ARG A 115 -3.80 -4.69 -19.00
CA ARG A 115 -3.32 -3.49 -18.30
C ARG A 115 -3.82 -2.22 -18.96
N GLN A 116 -3.66 -2.08 -20.25
CA GLN A 116 -4.10 -0.91 -21.03
C GLN A 116 -5.62 -0.71 -20.95
N THR A 117 -6.37 -1.81 -21.03
CA THR A 117 -7.84 -1.77 -20.90
C THR A 117 -8.24 -1.26 -19.51
N LEU A 118 -7.66 -1.80 -18.44
CA LEU A 118 -7.95 -1.34 -17.08
C LEU A 118 -7.54 0.12 -16.86
N GLU A 119 -6.38 0.54 -17.36
CA GLU A 119 -5.93 1.93 -17.23
C GLU A 119 -6.90 2.88 -17.94
N ARG A 120 -7.29 2.58 -19.18
CA ARG A 120 -8.26 3.39 -19.92
C ARG A 120 -9.59 3.50 -19.19
N ASP A 121 -10.14 2.36 -18.74
CA ASP A 121 -11.46 2.32 -18.12
C ASP A 121 -11.47 3.07 -16.78
N VAL A 122 -10.39 2.92 -15.97
CA VAL A 122 -10.26 3.64 -14.69
C VAL A 122 -10.01 5.14 -14.92
N VAL A 123 -9.22 5.53 -15.91
CA VAL A 123 -9.00 6.96 -16.22
C VAL A 123 -10.30 7.61 -16.68
N THR A 124 -11.11 6.92 -17.48
CA THR A 124 -12.44 7.41 -17.89
C THR A 124 -13.33 7.61 -16.66
N ALA A 125 -13.45 6.59 -15.80
CA ALA A 125 -14.24 6.67 -14.58
C ALA A 125 -13.74 7.75 -13.61
N PHE A 126 -12.42 7.99 -13.57
CA PHE A 126 -11.84 9.07 -12.76
C PHE A 126 -12.28 10.46 -13.26
N HIS A 127 -12.29 10.70 -14.56
CA HIS A 127 -12.77 11.97 -15.09
C HIS A 127 -14.26 12.19 -14.80
N ASP A 128 -15.07 11.15 -14.94
CA ASP A 128 -16.49 11.20 -14.59
C ASP A 128 -16.70 11.50 -13.10
N GLU A 129 -15.88 10.93 -12.22
CA GLU A 129 -15.94 11.18 -10.79
C GLU A 129 -15.51 12.61 -10.43
N VAL A 130 -14.49 13.14 -11.09
CA VAL A 130 -14.08 14.54 -10.94
C VAL A 130 -15.20 15.50 -11.35
N GLU A 131 -15.92 15.23 -12.43
CA GLU A 131 -17.08 16.04 -12.81
C GLU A 131 -18.23 15.92 -11.80
N ARG A 132 -18.50 14.71 -11.30
CA ARG A 132 -19.52 14.51 -10.26
C ARG A 132 -19.16 15.22 -8.96
N SER A 133 -17.89 15.25 -8.58
CA SER A 133 -17.43 15.91 -7.35
C SER A 133 -17.65 17.42 -7.31
N LYS A 134 -17.82 18.06 -8.47
CA LYS A 134 -18.12 19.50 -8.58
C LYS A 134 -19.59 19.85 -8.30
N GLN A 135 -20.46 18.84 -8.26
CA GLN A 135 -21.90 19.06 -8.08
C GLN A 135 -22.24 19.27 -6.60
N PRO A 136 -23.20 20.17 -6.28
CA PRO A 136 -23.65 20.37 -4.91
C PRO A 136 -24.28 19.10 -4.35
N GLY A 137 -23.93 18.74 -3.11
CA GLY A 137 -24.43 17.52 -2.47
C GLY A 137 -23.67 16.25 -2.84
N TYR A 138 -22.53 16.34 -3.50
CA TYR A 138 -21.71 15.18 -3.81
C TYR A 138 -21.26 14.45 -2.53
N VAL A 139 -21.42 13.12 -2.53
CA VAL A 139 -20.94 12.21 -1.49
C VAL A 139 -19.93 11.26 -2.14
N PRO A 140 -18.66 11.24 -1.67
CA PRO A 140 -17.65 10.35 -2.24
C PRO A 140 -18.04 8.87 -2.02
N PRO A 141 -17.84 8.00 -3.02
CA PRO A 141 -18.15 6.58 -2.88
C PRO A 141 -17.26 5.92 -1.83
N SER A 142 -17.85 5.01 -1.03
CA SER A 142 -17.09 4.13 -0.14
C SER A 142 -16.33 3.10 -0.98
N LEU A 143 -15.04 2.91 -0.70
CA LEU A 143 -14.24 1.85 -1.30
C LEU A 143 -14.41 0.53 -0.55
N ASP A 144 -14.86 0.60 0.70
CA ASP A 144 -15.21 -0.55 1.50
C ASP A 144 -16.63 -0.96 1.15
N GLY A 145 -16.83 -2.22 0.76
CA GLY A 145 -18.18 -2.78 0.62
C GLY A 145 -18.90 -2.73 1.94
N GLU A 146 -20.21 -2.71 1.93
CA GLU A 146 -21.08 -2.62 3.12
C GLU A 146 -20.87 -3.77 4.13
N ASP A 147 -20.06 -4.78 3.78
CA ASP A 147 -19.90 -6.02 4.54
C ASP A 147 -18.52 -6.21 5.20
N VAL A 148 -17.68 -5.19 5.28
CA VAL A 148 -16.46 -5.30 6.07
C VAL A 148 -16.64 -4.50 7.35
N ASP A 149 -17.22 -5.17 8.36
CA ASP A 149 -17.04 -4.76 9.73
C ASP A 149 -15.54 -4.64 9.99
N PHE A 150 -15.03 -3.40 9.98
CA PHE A 150 -13.77 -3.12 10.65
C PHE A 150 -13.95 -3.61 12.08
N ILE A 151 -13.32 -4.72 12.40
CA ILE A 151 -13.14 -5.09 13.79
C ILE A 151 -12.28 -3.97 14.35
N ASP A 152 -12.96 -3.02 14.97
CA ASP A 152 -12.34 -1.95 15.74
C ASP A 152 -11.65 -2.64 16.91
N PHE A 153 -10.37 -2.97 16.74
CA PHE A 153 -9.59 -3.47 17.85
C PHE A 153 -9.55 -2.33 18.87
N PRO A 154 -10.22 -2.48 20.03
CA PRO A 154 -10.16 -1.45 21.04
C PRO A 154 -8.69 -1.20 21.33
N ALA A 155 -8.28 0.07 21.23
CA ALA A 155 -6.92 0.47 21.57
C ALA A 155 -6.63 -0.04 22.98
N THR A 156 -5.95 -1.17 23.07
CA THR A 156 -5.48 -1.71 24.34
C THR A 156 -4.50 -0.70 24.86
N ASN A 157 -4.95 0.09 25.82
CA ASN A 157 -4.16 1.01 26.62
C ASN A 157 -3.14 0.19 27.43
N ASN A 158 -2.18 -0.41 26.73
CA ASN A 158 -1.07 -1.10 27.38
C ASN A 158 -0.04 -0.04 27.81
N ARG A 159 -0.42 0.75 28.82
CA ARG A 159 0.57 1.46 29.63
C ARG A 159 1.43 0.42 30.30
N MET A 160 2.53 0.06 29.66
CA MET A 160 3.63 -0.62 30.35
C MET A 160 4.00 0.23 31.57
N ARG A 161 3.54 -0.23 32.74
CA ARG A 161 4.06 0.25 34.01
C ARG A 161 5.53 -0.18 34.07
N LEU A 162 6.44 0.77 33.79
CA LEU A 162 7.84 0.63 34.16
C LEU A 162 7.87 0.35 35.67
N ARG A 163 8.28 -0.84 36.06
CA ARG A 163 8.58 -1.14 37.45
C ARG A 163 9.80 -0.31 37.87
N PRO A 164 9.73 0.47 38.93
CA PRO A 164 10.90 1.13 39.44
C PRO A 164 11.85 0.05 39.98
N THR A 165 13.08 0.03 39.46
CA THR A 165 14.18 -0.78 40.01
C THR A 165 14.51 -0.24 41.40
N GLY A 166 14.16 -1.03 42.41
CA GLY A 166 14.52 -0.72 43.81
C GLY A 166 16.02 -0.73 43.99
N THR A 167 16.54 0.39 44.45
CA THR A 167 17.87 0.53 45.01
C THR A 167 17.92 -0.18 46.37
N THR A 168 18.56 -1.33 46.42
CA THR A 168 18.99 -1.92 47.71
C THR A 168 20.25 -1.24 48.19
N SER A 169 20.07 -0.42 49.22
CA SER A 169 21.19 0.11 50.03
C SER A 169 21.69 -1.01 50.93
N THR A 170 22.98 -1.32 50.84
CA THR A 170 23.69 -2.22 51.74
C THR A 170 24.28 -1.43 52.89
N ARG A 171 24.06 -1.93 54.06
CA ARG A 171 24.88 -1.69 55.24
C ARG A 171 26.01 -2.67 55.25
#